data_78157c10a3840752b4fca618b2813b39
#
_entry.id   78157c10a3840752b4fca618b2813b39
#
_cell.length_a   1.000
_cell.length_b   1.000
_cell.length_c   1.000
_cell.angle_alpha   90.00
_cell.angle_beta   90.00
_cell.angle_gamma   90.00
#
_symmetry.space_group_name_H-M   'P 1'
#
loop_
_entity.id
_entity.type
_entity.pdbx_description
1 polymer ?
#
loop_
_entity_poly.entity_id
_entity_poly.type
_entity_poly.pdbx_seq_one_letter_code
_entity_poly.pdbx_strand_id
1 'polypeptide(L)'
;MPTQPPKRKISPLAIIAIILILLALGMLFLIFAPGPRMKWALTMGEKYLTDCEYTQAVTMFSRAIRVDDRSEPAYWGRAQAYVQLGDSAAATSDLTYIIDEIGTENADVYLTRADLYMDMGDTDAAQADLTAAASLGADTGAQASRLEALTRITVSLPTQIVNYDQLTGGTATLQYNADGALTDYTFTKNGYTRTNTYDEHGNITSASGQGQTYTNTYTNTYDADGNLLTRQAYNPDLFYTESYTYDDHGNVTHYDTDKPMDSGYVPDWTNIYDDQGRVTSKTGYLMGEVMVAYTYTYTDEDYTEECDYWVFGERTHTYRTYSPEGVLRKEEVYTQYEGVDEYKTEETSYDYGKPFLTSYYDENGNVTAQKLWNYNVVDQNPQVITLHDVSQLENGFARYELDESGSGYYDFGDLAGAESVTHYTYTYDDDGNIIGRTAYTDGVLTEEITYIVMQVPKDYSFDTVTEADYKYKDYVMAD
;
A
#
# COMPACT_ATOMS: atom_id res chain seq x y z
N MET A 1 83.64 -48.80 -45.58
CA MET A 1 83.40 -47.72 -44.66
C MET A 1 82.35 -46.81 -45.30
N PRO A 2 81.21 -46.62 -44.71
CA PRO A 2 80.21 -45.69 -45.24
C PRO A 2 80.65 -44.24 -44.87
N THR A 3 80.78 -43.40 -45.88
CA THR A 3 81.07 -41.93 -45.75
C THR A 3 79.88 -41.23 -45.17
N GLN A 4 80.02 -40.49 -44.03
CA GLN A 4 79.00 -39.65 -43.47
C GLN A 4 78.63 -38.50 -44.49
N PRO A 5 77.34 -38.19 -44.66
CA PRO A 5 76.94 -37.12 -45.51
C PRO A 5 77.39 -35.74 -44.95
N PRO A 6 77.71 -34.75 -45.76
CA PRO A 6 78.23 -33.45 -45.30
C PRO A 6 77.18 -32.74 -44.49
N LYS A 7 77.58 -32.29 -43.25
CA LYS A 7 76.70 -31.41 -42.42
C LYS A 7 76.44 -30.11 -43.21
N ARG A 8 75.23 -29.95 -43.67
CA ARG A 8 74.77 -28.67 -44.25
C ARG A 8 74.83 -27.57 -43.22
N LYS A 9 75.73 -26.61 -43.37
CA LYS A 9 75.77 -25.37 -42.55
C LYS A 9 74.60 -24.49 -43.01
N ILE A 10 73.69 -24.16 -42.09
CA ILE A 10 72.64 -23.19 -42.33
C ILE A 10 73.29 -21.84 -42.57
N SER A 11 72.90 -21.17 -43.66
CA SER A 11 73.47 -19.83 -43.93
C SER A 11 73.02 -18.80 -42.88
N PRO A 12 73.84 -17.79 -42.55
CA PRO A 12 73.50 -16.73 -41.63
C PRO A 12 72.18 -16.00 -42.00
N LEU A 13 71.93 -15.84 -43.32
CA LEU A 13 70.69 -15.30 -43.84
C LEU A 13 69.45 -16.17 -43.53
N ALA A 14 69.63 -17.50 -43.57
CA ALA A 14 68.52 -18.42 -43.24
C ALA A 14 68.21 -18.38 -41.71
N ILE A 15 69.23 -18.19 -40.89
CA ILE A 15 69.06 -18.01 -39.43
C ILE A 15 68.30 -16.71 -39.14
N ILE A 16 68.67 -15.62 -39.77
CA ILE A 16 67.96 -14.30 -39.67
C ILE A 16 66.52 -14.45 -40.13
N ALA A 17 66.27 -15.08 -41.27
CA ALA A 17 64.92 -15.30 -41.77
C ALA A 17 64.04 -16.12 -40.82
N ILE A 18 64.62 -17.18 -40.19
CA ILE A 18 63.91 -17.99 -39.18
C ILE A 18 63.59 -17.14 -37.96
N ILE A 19 64.52 -16.32 -37.50
CA ILE A 19 64.27 -15.44 -36.33
C ILE A 19 63.18 -14.41 -36.66
N LEU A 20 63.20 -13.82 -37.84
CA LEU A 20 62.13 -12.86 -38.25
C LEU A 20 60.77 -13.54 -38.40
N ILE A 21 60.73 -14.79 -38.92
CA ILE A 21 59.47 -15.57 -39.00
C ILE A 21 58.97 -15.93 -37.60
N LEU A 22 59.85 -16.36 -36.69
CA LEU A 22 59.50 -16.64 -35.29
C LEU A 22 59.00 -15.40 -34.56
N LEU A 23 59.66 -14.25 -34.76
CA LEU A 23 59.20 -12.95 -34.25
C LEU A 23 57.85 -12.57 -34.81
N ALA A 24 57.62 -12.71 -36.13
CA ALA A 24 56.35 -12.45 -36.77
C ALA A 24 55.25 -13.41 -36.26
N LEU A 25 55.53 -14.71 -36.13
CA LEU A 25 54.62 -15.70 -35.56
C LEU A 25 54.32 -15.42 -34.07
N GLY A 26 55.34 -15.01 -33.32
CA GLY A 26 55.19 -14.59 -31.91
C GLY A 26 54.31 -13.35 -31.78
N MET A 27 54.54 -12.35 -32.68
CA MET A 27 53.71 -11.14 -32.74
C MET A 27 52.25 -11.48 -33.19
N LEU A 28 52.08 -12.39 -34.15
CA LEU A 28 50.79 -12.86 -34.60
C LEU A 28 50.06 -13.62 -33.45
N PHE A 29 50.77 -14.43 -32.69
CA PHE A 29 50.25 -15.15 -31.52
C PHE A 29 49.78 -14.13 -30.45
N LEU A 30 50.58 -13.08 -30.15
CA LEU A 30 50.17 -12.03 -29.20
C LEU A 30 48.94 -11.25 -29.66
N ILE A 31 48.75 -11.09 -30.98
CA ILE A 31 47.60 -10.37 -31.56
C ILE A 31 46.33 -11.28 -31.57
N PHE A 32 46.50 -12.58 -31.84
CA PHE A 32 45.35 -13.49 -32.09
C PHE A 32 45.07 -14.45 -30.91
N ALA A 33 45.99 -14.59 -29.97
CA ALA A 33 45.76 -15.42 -28.79
C ALA A 33 44.60 -14.87 -27.95
N PRO A 34 43.73 -15.71 -27.43
CA PRO A 34 42.54 -15.28 -26.63
C PRO A 34 42.94 -14.41 -25.43
N GLY A 35 43.93 -14.80 -24.64
CA GLY A 35 44.35 -14.08 -23.42
C GLY A 35 44.79 -12.62 -23.66
N PRO A 36 45.75 -12.32 -24.58
CA PRO A 36 46.13 -10.94 -24.88
C PRO A 36 44.97 -10.11 -25.44
N ARG A 37 44.12 -10.68 -26.29
CA ARG A 37 42.94 -10.00 -26.84
C ARG A 37 41.89 -9.65 -25.78
N MET A 38 41.64 -10.56 -24.88
CA MET A 38 40.75 -10.34 -23.74
C MET A 38 41.29 -9.20 -22.84
N LYS A 39 42.54 -9.32 -22.40
CA LYS A 39 43.19 -8.31 -21.54
C LYS A 39 43.14 -6.92 -22.20
N TRP A 40 43.44 -6.82 -23.51
CA TRP A 40 43.36 -5.57 -24.26
C TRP A 40 41.93 -5.01 -24.29
N ALA A 41 40.95 -5.87 -24.55
CA ALA A 41 39.55 -5.44 -24.61
C ALA A 41 39.04 -4.95 -23.23
N LEU A 42 39.39 -5.62 -22.12
CA LEU A 42 39.07 -5.18 -20.76
C LEU A 42 39.70 -3.84 -20.45
N THR A 43 41.05 -3.71 -20.66
CA THR A 43 41.75 -2.46 -20.38
C THR A 43 41.23 -1.27 -21.24
N MET A 44 40.85 -1.53 -22.48
CA MET A 44 40.25 -0.47 -23.33
C MET A 44 38.83 -0.13 -22.88
N GLY A 45 38.05 -1.13 -22.45
CA GLY A 45 36.72 -0.93 -21.84
C GLY A 45 36.79 -0.06 -20.60
N GLU A 46 37.68 -0.40 -19.67
CA GLU A 46 37.92 0.38 -18.44
C GLU A 46 38.36 1.83 -18.74
N LYS A 47 39.27 1.99 -19.74
CA LYS A 47 39.67 3.32 -20.18
C LYS A 47 38.48 4.14 -20.71
N TYR A 48 37.66 3.56 -21.58
CA TYR A 48 36.47 4.23 -22.11
C TYR A 48 35.44 4.56 -21.05
N LEU A 49 35.25 3.67 -20.02
CA LEU A 49 34.45 3.99 -18.85
C LEU A 49 34.97 5.24 -18.13
N THR A 50 36.30 5.29 -17.87
CA THR A 50 36.95 6.41 -17.19
C THR A 50 36.85 7.71 -18.02
N ASP A 51 36.96 7.59 -19.34
CA ASP A 51 36.86 8.72 -20.27
C ASP A 51 35.39 9.15 -20.56
N CYS A 52 34.38 8.50 -19.88
CA CYS A 52 32.94 8.71 -20.07
C CYS A 52 32.46 8.40 -21.52
N GLU A 53 33.19 7.55 -22.23
CA GLU A 53 32.85 7.09 -23.58
C GLU A 53 32.08 5.77 -23.52
N TYR A 54 30.91 5.75 -22.90
CA TYR A 54 30.19 4.57 -22.49
C TYR A 54 29.81 3.62 -23.63
N THR A 55 29.43 4.15 -24.79
CA THR A 55 29.11 3.31 -25.98
C THR A 55 30.35 2.54 -26.46
N GLN A 56 31.51 3.14 -26.42
CA GLN A 56 32.79 2.51 -26.76
C GLN A 56 33.17 1.47 -25.70
N ALA A 57 32.90 1.76 -24.41
CA ALA A 57 33.12 0.82 -23.31
C ALA A 57 32.28 -0.43 -23.51
N VAL A 58 30.95 -0.31 -23.78
CA VAL A 58 30.06 -1.44 -24.12
C VAL A 58 30.63 -2.27 -25.27
N THR A 59 31.13 -1.62 -26.31
CA THR A 59 31.74 -2.32 -27.46
C THR A 59 32.96 -3.14 -27.05
N MET A 60 33.82 -2.61 -26.19
CA MET A 60 35.05 -3.30 -25.75
C MET A 60 34.75 -4.45 -24.81
N PHE A 61 33.89 -4.25 -23.81
CA PHE A 61 33.48 -5.31 -22.93
C PHE A 61 32.73 -6.42 -23.67
N SER A 62 31.87 -6.09 -24.64
CA SER A 62 31.24 -7.08 -25.52
C SER A 62 32.25 -7.89 -26.37
N ARG A 63 33.42 -7.28 -26.72
CA ARG A 63 34.51 -8.04 -27.34
C ARG A 63 35.22 -8.96 -26.36
N ALA A 64 35.39 -8.55 -25.09
CA ALA A 64 35.93 -9.42 -24.04
C ALA A 64 35.03 -10.63 -23.78
N ILE A 65 33.71 -10.42 -23.67
CA ILE A 65 32.69 -11.47 -23.51
C ILE A 65 32.70 -12.49 -24.66
N ARG A 66 32.93 -12.03 -25.90
CA ARG A 66 33.06 -12.97 -27.03
C ARG A 66 34.32 -13.84 -26.98
N VAL A 67 35.32 -13.45 -26.22
CA VAL A 67 36.55 -14.25 -26.00
C VAL A 67 36.37 -15.22 -24.83
N ASP A 68 35.71 -14.75 -23.79
CA ASP A 68 35.36 -15.52 -22.59
C ASP A 68 33.98 -15.09 -22.10
N ASP A 69 33.00 -15.97 -22.34
CA ASP A 69 31.57 -15.75 -22.03
C ASP A 69 31.25 -15.92 -20.54
N ARG A 70 32.24 -16.28 -19.70
CA ARG A 70 32.13 -16.32 -18.23
C ARG A 70 33.00 -15.27 -17.52
N SER A 71 33.44 -14.23 -18.24
CA SER A 71 34.27 -13.18 -17.67
C SER A 71 33.45 -12.20 -16.83
N GLU A 72 33.39 -12.39 -15.51
CA GLU A 72 32.75 -11.45 -14.58
C GLU A 72 33.20 -9.99 -14.81
N PRO A 73 34.55 -9.66 -14.92
CA PRO A 73 34.97 -8.30 -15.15
C PRO A 73 34.42 -7.68 -16.43
N ALA A 74 34.18 -8.49 -17.48
CA ALA A 74 33.65 -8.00 -18.74
C ALA A 74 32.15 -7.68 -18.66
N TYR A 75 31.36 -8.52 -18.03
CA TYR A 75 29.95 -8.26 -17.77
C TYR A 75 29.77 -7.11 -16.79
N TRP A 76 30.53 -7.10 -15.71
CA TRP A 76 30.50 -6.01 -14.73
C TRP A 76 30.81 -4.65 -15.35
N GLY A 77 31.91 -4.55 -16.13
CA GLY A 77 32.25 -3.30 -16.81
C GLY A 77 31.19 -2.89 -17.84
N ARG A 78 30.55 -3.86 -18.54
CA ARG A 78 29.50 -3.56 -19.49
C ARG A 78 28.22 -3.09 -18.79
N ALA A 79 27.85 -3.72 -17.67
CA ALA A 79 26.72 -3.29 -16.85
C ALA A 79 26.91 -1.84 -16.34
N GLN A 80 28.11 -1.51 -15.84
CA GLN A 80 28.44 -0.13 -15.44
C GLN A 80 28.29 0.87 -16.59
N ALA A 81 28.71 0.49 -17.82
CA ALA A 81 28.53 1.34 -18.99
C ALA A 81 27.05 1.51 -19.36
N TYR A 82 26.24 0.46 -19.24
CA TYR A 82 24.80 0.53 -19.48
C TYR A 82 24.08 1.40 -18.42
N VAL A 83 24.48 1.31 -17.16
CA VAL A 83 23.96 2.20 -16.09
C VAL A 83 24.19 3.66 -16.48
N GLN A 84 25.39 4.01 -16.95
CA GLN A 84 25.70 5.38 -17.36
C GLN A 84 24.99 5.84 -18.64
N LEU A 85 24.57 4.89 -19.49
CA LEU A 85 23.75 5.15 -20.67
C LEU A 85 22.25 5.22 -20.38
N GLY A 86 21.82 4.88 -19.14
CA GLY A 86 20.41 4.79 -18.75
C GLY A 86 19.71 3.55 -19.29
N ASP A 87 20.44 2.54 -19.79
CA ASP A 87 19.90 1.26 -20.24
C ASP A 87 19.83 0.27 -19.06
N SER A 88 18.87 0.52 -18.16
CA SER A 88 18.67 -0.27 -16.94
C SER A 88 18.38 -1.74 -17.25
N ALA A 89 17.65 -2.04 -18.32
CA ALA A 89 17.31 -3.42 -18.69
C ALA A 89 18.56 -4.21 -19.12
N ALA A 90 19.42 -3.62 -19.94
CA ALA A 90 20.68 -4.25 -20.35
C ALA A 90 21.65 -4.41 -19.17
N ALA A 91 21.74 -3.41 -18.29
CA ALA A 91 22.55 -3.46 -17.09
C ALA A 91 22.08 -4.60 -16.15
N THR A 92 20.77 -4.65 -15.83
CA THR A 92 20.18 -5.70 -14.99
C THR A 92 20.39 -7.09 -15.58
N SER A 93 20.30 -7.25 -16.91
CA SER A 93 20.56 -8.53 -17.59
C SER A 93 22.00 -9.00 -17.38
N ASP A 94 23.00 -8.11 -17.51
CA ASP A 94 24.40 -8.44 -17.31
C ASP A 94 24.70 -8.80 -15.85
N LEU A 95 24.15 -8.04 -14.89
CA LEU A 95 24.31 -8.29 -13.45
C LEU A 95 23.65 -9.63 -13.04
N THR A 96 22.46 -9.90 -13.59
CA THR A 96 21.78 -11.19 -13.38
C THR A 96 22.61 -12.35 -13.90
N TYR A 97 23.21 -12.21 -15.09
CA TYR A 97 24.10 -13.25 -15.63
C TYR A 97 25.33 -13.48 -14.74
N ILE A 98 25.90 -12.43 -14.16
CA ILE A 98 27.01 -12.57 -13.20
C ILE A 98 26.57 -13.38 -12.00
N ILE A 99 25.42 -13.08 -11.42
CA ILE A 99 24.92 -13.70 -10.20
C ILE A 99 24.51 -15.16 -10.45
N ASP A 100 23.71 -15.41 -11.47
CA ASP A 100 23.05 -16.69 -11.69
C ASP A 100 23.94 -17.69 -12.41
N GLU A 101 24.75 -17.24 -13.39
CA GLU A 101 25.50 -18.15 -14.26
C GLU A 101 26.98 -18.21 -13.92
N ILE A 102 27.60 -17.11 -13.49
CA ILE A 102 29.03 -17.09 -13.16
C ILE A 102 29.21 -17.40 -11.67
N GLY A 103 28.39 -16.80 -10.80
CA GLY A 103 28.55 -16.74 -9.36
C GLY A 103 29.54 -15.65 -8.96
N THR A 104 29.19 -14.82 -7.99
CA THR A 104 30.06 -13.73 -7.53
C THR A 104 30.00 -13.54 -6.02
N GLU A 105 31.14 -13.15 -5.44
CA GLU A 105 31.26 -12.68 -4.06
C GLU A 105 31.43 -11.13 -4.03
N ASN A 106 31.28 -10.48 -5.17
CA ASN A 106 31.35 -9.02 -5.27
C ASN A 106 30.02 -8.39 -4.89
N ALA A 107 29.95 -7.81 -3.70
CA ALA A 107 28.75 -7.18 -3.17
C ALA A 107 28.27 -5.98 -4.03
N ASP A 108 29.19 -5.28 -4.73
CA ASP A 108 28.83 -4.14 -5.58
C ASP A 108 27.94 -4.54 -6.76
N VAL A 109 27.99 -5.80 -7.20
CA VAL A 109 27.11 -6.37 -8.24
C VAL A 109 25.67 -6.37 -7.75
N TYR A 110 25.45 -6.85 -6.53
CA TYR A 110 24.12 -6.86 -5.89
C TYR A 110 23.64 -5.44 -5.58
N LEU A 111 24.50 -4.58 -5.01
CA LEU A 111 24.12 -3.18 -4.71
C LEU A 111 23.71 -2.43 -5.96
N THR A 112 24.43 -2.60 -7.07
CA THR A 112 24.09 -1.93 -8.33
C THR A 112 22.79 -2.48 -8.91
N ARG A 113 22.53 -3.80 -8.81
CA ARG A 113 21.27 -4.38 -9.28
C ARG A 113 20.09 -3.94 -8.40
N ALA A 114 20.30 -3.85 -7.07
CA ALA A 114 19.31 -3.30 -6.15
C ALA A 114 18.93 -1.86 -6.49
N ASP A 115 19.90 -0.99 -6.79
CA ASP A 115 19.63 0.38 -7.21
C ASP A 115 18.81 0.43 -8.51
N LEU A 116 19.10 -0.45 -9.48
CA LEU A 116 18.32 -0.56 -10.71
C LEU A 116 16.91 -1.07 -10.48
N TYR A 117 16.72 -2.07 -9.60
CA TYR A 117 15.39 -2.55 -9.21
C TYR A 117 14.58 -1.46 -8.51
N MET A 118 15.19 -0.68 -7.62
CA MET A 118 14.52 0.48 -7.01
C MET A 118 14.10 1.53 -8.04
N ASP A 119 14.94 1.80 -9.07
CA ASP A 119 14.59 2.72 -10.17
C ASP A 119 13.42 2.19 -11.02
N MET A 120 13.28 0.88 -11.13
CA MET A 120 12.19 0.21 -11.84
C MET A 120 10.94 -0.02 -10.98
N GLY A 121 11.00 0.28 -9.67
CA GLY A 121 9.91 0.06 -8.72
C GLY A 121 9.77 -1.38 -8.21
N ASP A 122 10.72 -2.27 -8.53
CA ASP A 122 10.76 -3.65 -8.03
C ASP A 122 11.45 -3.70 -6.65
N THR A 123 10.70 -3.33 -5.63
CA THR A 123 11.20 -3.20 -4.25
C THR A 123 11.56 -4.54 -3.63
N ASP A 124 10.89 -5.63 -3.99
CA ASP A 124 11.14 -6.97 -3.46
C ASP A 124 12.46 -7.53 -3.99
N ALA A 125 12.69 -7.40 -5.29
CA ALA A 125 13.98 -7.78 -5.89
C ALA A 125 15.13 -6.92 -5.34
N ALA A 126 14.90 -5.62 -5.12
CA ALA A 126 15.88 -4.74 -4.50
C ALA A 126 16.22 -5.19 -3.06
N GLN A 127 15.21 -5.53 -2.24
CA GLN A 127 15.41 -6.02 -0.87
C GLN A 127 16.21 -7.33 -0.84
N ALA A 128 15.92 -8.25 -1.76
CA ALA A 128 16.65 -9.52 -1.88
C ALA A 128 18.15 -9.27 -2.17
N ASP A 129 18.45 -8.37 -3.11
CA ASP A 129 19.83 -8.01 -3.45
C ASP A 129 20.54 -7.29 -2.32
N LEU A 130 19.87 -6.38 -1.59
CA LEU A 130 20.47 -5.74 -0.40
C LEU A 130 20.79 -6.75 0.69
N THR A 131 19.93 -7.76 0.89
CA THR A 131 20.16 -8.85 1.84
C THR A 131 21.38 -9.68 1.43
N ALA A 132 21.52 -9.99 0.14
CA ALA A 132 22.67 -10.71 -0.40
C ALA A 132 23.95 -9.88 -0.24
N ALA A 133 23.95 -8.59 -0.59
CA ALA A 133 25.09 -7.70 -0.43
C ALA A 133 25.53 -7.58 1.04
N ALA A 134 24.59 -7.43 1.97
CA ALA A 134 24.87 -7.40 3.41
C ALA A 134 25.50 -8.71 3.91
N SER A 135 25.06 -9.87 3.40
CA SER A 135 25.64 -11.18 3.74
C SER A 135 27.10 -11.30 3.29
N LEU A 136 27.49 -10.56 2.24
CA LEU A 136 28.87 -10.44 1.77
C LEU A 136 29.68 -9.36 2.51
N GLY A 137 29.07 -8.69 3.50
CA GLY A 137 29.72 -7.70 4.35
C GLY A 137 29.72 -6.27 3.80
N ALA A 138 28.90 -5.97 2.79
CA ALA A 138 28.74 -4.61 2.28
C ALA A 138 27.97 -3.71 3.26
N ASP A 139 28.30 -2.42 3.25
CA ASP A 139 27.45 -1.39 3.86
C ASP A 139 26.28 -1.09 2.92
N THR A 140 25.08 -1.46 3.34
CA THR A 140 23.84 -1.26 2.59
C THR A 140 23.01 -0.08 3.11
N GLY A 141 23.51 0.71 4.07
CA GLY A 141 22.73 1.71 4.80
C GLY A 141 22.08 2.76 3.91
N ALA A 142 22.78 3.24 2.88
CA ALA A 142 22.23 4.26 1.96
C ALA A 142 21.10 3.69 1.10
N GLN A 143 21.29 2.50 0.52
CA GLN A 143 20.29 1.82 -0.29
C GLN A 143 19.09 1.36 0.54
N ALA A 144 19.32 0.84 1.75
CA ALA A 144 18.26 0.46 2.67
C ALA A 144 17.37 1.67 3.03
N SER A 145 17.98 2.83 3.33
CA SER A 145 17.22 4.07 3.58
C SER A 145 16.42 4.53 2.35
N ARG A 146 16.98 4.38 1.15
CA ARG A 146 16.29 4.68 -0.10
C ARG A 146 15.10 3.73 -0.33
N LEU A 147 15.29 2.44 -0.10
CA LEU A 147 14.25 1.43 -0.22
C LEU A 147 13.14 1.69 0.80
N GLU A 148 13.49 2.01 2.05
CA GLU A 148 12.53 2.39 3.08
C GLU A 148 11.68 3.59 2.65
N ALA A 149 12.30 4.63 2.08
CA ALA A 149 11.57 5.79 1.55
C ALA A 149 10.63 5.45 0.38
N LEU A 150 10.92 4.38 -0.39
CA LEU A 150 10.06 3.90 -1.48
C LEU A 150 8.92 3.00 -0.98
N THR A 151 9.11 2.32 0.13
CA THR A 151 8.20 1.29 0.66
C THR A 151 7.39 1.75 1.87
N ARG A 152 7.73 2.89 2.47
CA ARG A 152 7.01 3.44 3.64
C ARG A 152 6.43 4.82 3.36
N ILE A 153 5.35 5.13 4.07
CA ILE A 153 4.68 6.44 4.05
C ILE A 153 4.55 6.96 5.47
N THR A 154 4.47 8.29 5.61
CA THR A 154 4.19 8.94 6.90
C THR A 154 2.68 9.02 7.11
N VAL A 155 2.20 8.53 8.25
CA VAL A 155 0.80 8.61 8.65
C VAL A 155 0.67 9.13 10.08
N SER A 156 -0.48 9.75 10.37
CA SER A 156 -0.85 10.16 11.72
C SER A 156 -1.90 9.19 12.26
N LEU A 157 -1.54 8.38 13.27
CA LEU A 157 -2.41 7.38 13.88
C LEU A 157 -2.95 7.86 15.22
N PRO A 158 -4.26 7.75 15.51
CA PRO A 158 -4.84 8.19 16.77
C PRO A 158 -4.33 7.32 17.93
N THR A 159 -3.79 7.93 18.97
CA THR A 159 -3.37 7.24 20.21
C THR A 159 -4.35 7.45 21.35
N GLN A 160 -5.10 8.56 21.33
CA GLN A 160 -6.17 8.80 22.27
C GLN A 160 -7.32 9.53 21.58
N ILE A 161 -8.53 9.11 21.88
CA ILE A 161 -9.78 9.73 21.43
C ILE A 161 -10.60 10.00 22.70
N VAL A 162 -10.94 11.26 22.95
CA VAL A 162 -11.83 11.67 24.04
C VAL A 162 -13.10 12.24 23.44
N ASN A 163 -14.21 11.58 23.67
CA ASN A 163 -15.53 12.06 23.31
C ASN A 163 -16.26 12.55 24.55
N TYR A 164 -16.73 13.79 24.51
CA TYR A 164 -17.35 14.48 25.63
C TYR A 164 -18.89 14.41 25.62
N ASP A 165 -19.49 13.70 24.69
CA ASP A 165 -20.94 13.47 24.69
C ASP A 165 -21.36 12.78 26.00
N GLN A 166 -22.45 13.26 26.63
CA GLN A 166 -22.88 12.77 27.93
C GLN A 166 -23.46 11.35 27.89
N LEU A 167 -24.04 10.95 26.74
CA LEU A 167 -24.67 9.65 26.57
C LEU A 167 -23.71 8.61 26.01
N THR A 168 -22.94 9.00 24.99
CA THR A 168 -22.04 8.10 24.24
C THR A 168 -20.56 8.30 24.52
N GLY A 169 -20.20 9.41 25.19
CA GLY A 169 -18.81 9.83 25.42
C GLY A 169 -17.99 8.88 26.27
N GLY A 170 -16.68 8.92 26.06
CA GLY A 170 -15.68 8.13 26.77
C GLY A 170 -14.28 8.40 26.23
N THR A 171 -13.30 7.65 26.72
CA THR A 171 -11.91 7.77 26.26
C THR A 171 -11.44 6.44 25.70
N ALA A 172 -11.02 6.43 24.44
CA ALA A 172 -10.28 5.34 23.83
C ALA A 172 -8.79 5.63 23.83
N THR A 173 -7.97 4.61 24.07
CA THR A 173 -6.50 4.64 23.98
C THR A 173 -6.05 3.50 23.07
N LEU A 174 -5.18 3.82 22.12
CA LEU A 174 -4.71 2.91 21.07
C LEU A 174 -3.18 2.84 21.10
N GLN A 175 -2.64 1.63 20.88
CA GLN A 175 -1.20 1.42 20.75
C GLN A 175 -0.93 0.62 19.46
N TYR A 176 0.21 0.87 18.84
CA TYR A 176 0.57 0.31 17.55
C TYR A 176 1.97 -0.32 17.59
N ASN A 177 2.21 -1.32 16.77
CA ASN A 177 3.55 -1.83 16.50
C ASN A 177 4.32 -0.90 15.53
N ALA A 178 5.56 -1.28 15.17
CA ALA A 178 6.41 -0.47 14.29
C ALA A 178 5.87 -0.30 12.85
N ASP A 179 4.97 -1.18 12.41
CA ASP A 179 4.36 -1.15 11.09
C ASP A 179 2.96 -0.52 11.08
N GLY A 180 2.54 0.06 12.22
CA GLY A 180 1.27 0.75 12.37
C GLY A 180 0.07 -0.18 12.68
N ALA A 181 0.28 -1.49 12.80
CA ALA A 181 -0.80 -2.39 13.20
C ALA A 181 -1.15 -2.18 14.68
N LEU A 182 -2.45 -2.12 14.97
CA LEU A 182 -2.97 -1.94 16.33
C LEU A 182 -2.59 -3.15 17.20
N THR A 183 -1.99 -2.92 18.36
CA THR A 183 -1.63 -3.95 19.35
C THR A 183 -2.56 -3.97 20.54
N ASP A 184 -2.99 -2.80 20.97
CA ASP A 184 -3.83 -2.63 22.16
C ASP A 184 -4.87 -1.54 21.93
N TYR A 185 -6.08 -1.80 22.40
CA TYR A 185 -7.18 -0.85 22.47
C TYR A 185 -7.79 -0.89 23.85
N THR A 186 -7.96 0.26 24.48
CA THR A 186 -8.66 0.39 25.77
C THR A 186 -9.69 1.50 25.68
N PHE A 187 -10.94 1.18 26.00
CA PHE A 187 -12.02 2.15 26.12
C PHE A 187 -12.47 2.27 27.56
N THR A 188 -12.67 3.51 28.02
CA THR A 188 -13.14 3.80 29.38
C THR A 188 -14.27 4.82 29.35
N LYS A 189 -15.40 4.51 30.02
CA LYS A 189 -16.56 5.39 30.20
C LYS A 189 -17.17 5.16 31.56
N ASN A 190 -17.38 6.22 32.35
CA ASN A 190 -18.08 6.17 33.64
C ASN A 190 -17.57 5.07 34.60
N GLY A 191 -16.28 4.76 34.57
CA GLY A 191 -15.67 3.70 35.37
C GLY A 191 -15.76 2.30 34.74
N TYR A 192 -16.47 2.11 33.64
CA TYR A 192 -16.41 0.91 32.81
C TYR A 192 -15.14 0.96 31.93
N THR A 193 -14.43 -0.18 31.85
CA THR A 193 -13.25 -0.30 31.00
C THR A 193 -13.35 -1.59 30.17
N ARG A 194 -13.10 -1.48 28.87
CA ARG A 194 -12.93 -2.58 27.94
C ARG A 194 -11.53 -2.53 27.34
N THR A 195 -10.90 -3.70 27.19
CA THR A 195 -9.55 -3.82 26.61
C THR A 195 -9.54 -4.93 25.58
N ASN A 196 -8.99 -4.67 24.41
CA ASN A 196 -8.70 -5.63 23.36
C ASN A 196 -7.20 -5.67 23.13
N THR A 197 -6.66 -6.86 22.78
CA THR A 197 -5.29 -7.02 22.29
C THR A 197 -5.30 -7.70 20.94
N TYR A 198 -4.29 -7.42 20.13
CA TYR A 198 -4.18 -7.87 18.75
C TYR A 198 -2.81 -8.49 18.51
N ASP A 199 -2.68 -9.37 17.50
CA ASP A 199 -1.42 -9.95 17.06
C ASP A 199 -0.70 -9.04 16.04
N GLU A 200 0.44 -9.50 15.54
CA GLU A 200 1.25 -8.78 14.56
C GLU A 200 0.55 -8.55 13.20
N HIS A 201 -0.49 -9.34 12.91
CA HIS A 201 -1.33 -9.21 11.72
C HIS A 201 -2.56 -8.32 11.95
N GLY A 202 -2.70 -7.71 13.16
CA GLY A 202 -3.85 -6.87 13.51
C GLY A 202 -5.12 -7.64 13.87
N ASN A 203 -5.04 -8.97 14.05
CA ASN A 203 -6.18 -9.79 14.44
C ASN A 203 -6.30 -9.87 15.97
N ILE A 204 -7.55 -9.77 16.47
CA ILE A 204 -7.84 -9.82 17.91
C ILE A 204 -7.35 -11.12 18.54
N THR A 205 -6.67 -11.01 19.68
CA THR A 205 -6.18 -12.15 20.48
C THR A 205 -6.85 -12.23 21.84
N SER A 206 -7.36 -11.10 22.35
CA SER A 206 -8.06 -11.06 23.63
C SER A 206 -9.06 -9.89 23.68
N ALA A 207 -10.20 -10.09 24.32
CA ALA A 207 -11.14 -9.04 24.67
C ALA A 207 -11.65 -9.24 26.09
N SER A 208 -11.59 -8.19 26.91
CA SER A 208 -12.09 -8.18 28.29
C SER A 208 -12.83 -6.90 28.60
N GLY A 209 -13.81 -6.93 29.47
CA GLY A 209 -14.55 -5.77 29.92
C GLY A 209 -14.89 -5.83 31.41
N GLN A 210 -14.97 -4.68 32.04
CA GLN A 210 -15.38 -4.59 33.44
C GLN A 210 -16.83 -5.09 33.60
N GLY A 211 -17.06 -5.99 34.53
CA GLY A 211 -18.36 -6.66 34.71
C GLY A 211 -18.47 -7.98 33.96
N GLN A 212 -17.58 -8.32 33.04
CA GLN A 212 -17.46 -9.68 32.53
C GLN A 212 -16.69 -10.54 33.50
N THR A 213 -17.18 -11.76 33.69
CA THR A 213 -16.57 -12.77 34.60
C THR A 213 -15.38 -13.48 33.97
N TYR A 214 -15.15 -13.26 32.70
CA TYR A 214 -14.09 -13.92 31.89
C TYR A 214 -13.57 -13.02 30.77
N THR A 215 -12.37 -13.33 30.29
CA THR A 215 -11.76 -12.76 29.10
C THR A 215 -12.06 -13.68 27.91
N ASN A 216 -12.53 -13.11 26.80
CA ASN A 216 -12.55 -13.84 25.53
C ASN A 216 -11.10 -13.95 25.03
N THR A 217 -10.69 -15.16 24.65
CA THR A 217 -9.39 -15.41 24.04
C THR A 217 -9.58 -15.93 22.62
N TYR A 218 -8.67 -15.56 21.73
CA TYR A 218 -8.72 -15.92 20.32
C TYR A 218 -7.41 -16.58 19.92
N THR A 219 -7.52 -17.69 19.20
CA THR A 219 -6.35 -18.38 18.61
C THR A 219 -6.47 -18.28 17.11
N ASN A 220 -5.52 -17.61 16.49
CA ASN A 220 -5.45 -17.36 15.05
C ASN A 220 -4.45 -18.33 14.40
N THR A 221 -4.77 -18.83 13.20
CA THR A 221 -3.84 -19.59 12.37
C THR A 221 -3.72 -18.93 10.98
N TYR A 222 -2.55 -18.99 10.40
CA TYR A 222 -2.22 -18.30 9.17
C TYR A 222 -1.63 -19.25 8.14
N ASP A 223 -1.74 -18.92 6.86
CA ASP A 223 -0.99 -19.55 5.78
C ASP A 223 0.46 -19.03 5.74
N ALA A 224 1.23 -19.49 4.73
CA ALA A 224 2.63 -19.09 4.56
C ALA A 224 2.79 -17.60 4.15
N ASP A 225 1.75 -16.98 3.61
CA ASP A 225 1.73 -15.61 3.13
C ASP A 225 1.19 -14.64 4.20
N GLY A 226 0.79 -15.17 5.39
CA GLY A 226 0.29 -14.39 6.51
C GLY A 226 -1.23 -14.14 6.49
N ASN A 227 -1.98 -14.79 5.58
CA ASN A 227 -3.44 -14.66 5.55
C ASN A 227 -4.08 -15.49 6.67
N LEU A 228 -5.09 -14.93 7.35
CA LEU A 228 -5.81 -15.59 8.43
C LEU A 228 -6.63 -16.79 7.90
N LEU A 229 -6.24 -18.01 8.26
CA LEU A 229 -6.98 -19.23 7.89
C LEU A 229 -8.13 -19.52 8.86
N THR A 230 -7.84 -19.48 10.14
CA THR A 230 -8.87 -19.74 11.16
C THR A 230 -8.69 -18.85 12.37
N ARG A 231 -9.79 -18.51 13.01
CA ARG A 231 -9.85 -17.90 14.34
C ARG A 231 -10.75 -18.75 15.24
N GLN A 232 -10.23 -19.23 16.35
CA GLN A 232 -11.01 -19.90 17.39
C GLN A 232 -11.20 -18.96 18.57
N ALA A 233 -12.44 -18.64 18.88
CA ALA A 233 -12.81 -17.85 20.05
C ALA A 233 -13.22 -18.75 21.20
N TYR A 234 -12.73 -18.44 22.39
CA TYR A 234 -13.04 -19.21 23.61
C TYR A 234 -13.29 -18.29 24.81
N ASN A 235 -14.36 -18.57 25.50
CA ASN A 235 -14.56 -18.22 26.90
C ASN A 235 -15.37 -19.35 27.58
N PRO A 236 -15.59 -19.36 28.89
CA PRO A 236 -16.29 -20.45 29.56
C PRO A 236 -17.71 -20.75 29.04
N ASP A 237 -18.37 -19.78 28.42
CA ASP A 237 -19.76 -19.87 27.95
C ASP A 237 -19.88 -19.91 26.42
N LEU A 238 -18.79 -19.65 25.69
CA LEU A 238 -18.80 -19.51 24.24
C LEU A 238 -17.54 -20.11 23.61
N PHE A 239 -17.76 -20.99 22.63
CA PHE A 239 -16.74 -21.48 21.72
C PHE A 239 -17.28 -21.43 20.29
N TYR A 240 -16.52 -20.85 19.38
CA TYR A 240 -16.82 -20.86 17.94
C TYR A 240 -15.54 -20.79 17.11
N THR A 241 -15.65 -21.18 15.84
CA THR A 241 -14.58 -21.09 14.86
C THR A 241 -15.03 -20.23 13.69
N GLU A 242 -14.16 -19.35 13.24
CA GLU A 242 -14.24 -18.66 11.97
C GLU A 242 -13.21 -19.27 11.01
N SER A 243 -13.56 -19.46 9.76
CA SER A 243 -12.65 -20.00 8.74
C SER A 243 -12.71 -19.20 7.45
N TYR A 244 -11.57 -19.12 6.78
CA TYR A 244 -11.36 -18.31 5.57
C TYR A 244 -10.73 -19.15 4.47
N THR A 245 -11.15 -18.95 3.22
CA THR A 245 -10.48 -19.52 2.05
C THR A 245 -10.06 -18.39 1.11
N TYR A 246 -8.97 -18.60 0.40
CA TYR A 246 -8.35 -17.58 -0.45
C TYR A 246 -8.17 -18.11 -1.87
N ASP A 247 -8.10 -17.21 -2.85
CA ASP A 247 -7.64 -17.50 -4.21
C ASP A 247 -6.10 -17.45 -4.29
N ASP A 248 -5.55 -17.71 -5.48
CA ASP A 248 -4.09 -17.70 -5.73
C ASP A 248 -3.46 -16.29 -5.62
N HIS A 249 -4.26 -15.24 -5.42
CA HIS A 249 -3.82 -13.85 -5.24
C HIS A 249 -3.95 -13.38 -3.78
N GLY A 250 -4.36 -14.26 -2.86
CA GLY A 250 -4.55 -13.93 -1.44
C GLY A 250 -5.89 -13.23 -1.13
N ASN A 251 -6.85 -13.22 -2.07
CA ASN A 251 -8.16 -12.63 -1.82
C ASN A 251 -9.09 -13.64 -1.14
N VAL A 252 -9.84 -13.20 -0.12
CA VAL A 252 -10.82 -14.06 0.58
C VAL A 252 -11.97 -14.40 -0.36
N THR A 253 -12.08 -15.68 -0.73
CA THR A 253 -13.18 -16.19 -1.57
C THR A 253 -14.37 -16.68 -0.75
N HIS A 254 -14.14 -17.15 0.47
CA HIS A 254 -15.20 -17.60 1.35
C HIS A 254 -14.84 -17.39 2.81
N TYR A 255 -15.84 -17.01 3.61
CA TYR A 255 -15.78 -16.92 5.06
C TYR A 255 -16.97 -17.71 5.64
N ASP A 256 -16.73 -18.53 6.64
CA ASP A 256 -17.73 -19.35 7.33
C ASP A 256 -17.49 -19.33 8.85
N THR A 257 -18.56 -19.46 9.63
CA THR A 257 -18.47 -19.49 11.09
C THR A 257 -19.62 -20.26 11.74
N ASP A 258 -19.31 -20.96 12.84
CA ASP A 258 -20.28 -21.60 13.73
C ASP A 258 -20.63 -20.73 14.95
N LYS A 259 -20.29 -19.43 14.92
CA LYS A 259 -20.63 -18.48 15.98
C LYS A 259 -22.14 -18.43 16.21
N PRO A 260 -22.62 -18.56 17.48
CA PRO A 260 -24.01 -18.33 17.80
C PRO A 260 -24.44 -16.92 17.38
N MET A 261 -25.62 -16.84 16.76
CA MET A 261 -26.11 -15.61 16.16
C MET A 261 -26.51 -14.58 17.21
N ASP A 262 -25.85 -13.40 17.12
CA ASP A 262 -26.36 -12.15 17.65
C ASP A 262 -27.10 -11.40 16.54
N SER A 263 -28.09 -10.58 16.88
CA SER A 263 -28.84 -9.79 15.89
C SER A 263 -27.91 -8.91 15.05
N GLY A 264 -27.94 -9.09 13.73
CA GLY A 264 -27.18 -8.30 12.75
C GLY A 264 -25.84 -8.89 12.29
N TYR A 265 -25.48 -10.08 12.74
CA TYR A 265 -24.29 -10.79 12.27
C TYR A 265 -24.60 -11.61 11.00
N VAL A 266 -23.72 -11.52 10.01
CA VAL A 266 -23.80 -12.30 8.75
C VAL A 266 -22.70 -13.36 8.78
N PRO A 267 -23.04 -14.65 9.06
CA PRO A 267 -22.03 -15.68 9.36
C PRO A 267 -21.23 -16.15 8.15
N ASP A 268 -21.82 -16.10 6.93
CA ASP A 268 -21.20 -16.67 5.73
C ASP A 268 -21.02 -15.59 4.68
N TRP A 269 -19.85 -15.55 4.02
CA TRP A 269 -19.54 -14.64 2.93
C TRP A 269 -18.97 -15.38 1.74
N THR A 270 -19.37 -14.98 0.53
CA THR A 270 -18.76 -15.41 -0.73
C THR A 270 -18.35 -14.19 -1.54
N ASN A 271 -17.10 -14.17 -2.00
CA ASN A 271 -16.56 -13.13 -2.86
C ASN A 271 -16.23 -13.70 -4.24
N ILE A 272 -16.47 -12.92 -5.29
CA ILE A 272 -16.14 -13.23 -6.69
C ILE A 272 -15.23 -12.13 -7.21
N TYR A 273 -14.19 -12.51 -7.94
CA TYR A 273 -13.18 -11.62 -8.50
C TYR A 273 -13.13 -11.74 -10.02
N ASP A 274 -12.70 -10.69 -10.70
CA ASP A 274 -12.38 -10.72 -12.13
C ASP A 274 -10.93 -11.22 -12.38
N ASP A 275 -10.56 -11.35 -13.66
CA ASP A 275 -9.22 -11.80 -14.07
C ASP A 275 -8.08 -10.84 -13.66
N GLN A 276 -8.40 -9.65 -13.14
CA GLN A 276 -7.45 -8.66 -12.63
C GLN A 276 -7.36 -8.68 -11.09
N GLY A 277 -8.05 -9.61 -10.43
CA GLY A 277 -8.11 -9.73 -8.98
C GLY A 277 -9.01 -8.68 -8.29
N ARG A 278 -9.86 -7.96 -9.05
CA ARG A 278 -10.79 -6.98 -8.48
C ARG A 278 -12.10 -7.68 -8.11
N VAL A 279 -12.66 -7.34 -6.94
CA VAL A 279 -13.95 -7.87 -6.47
C VAL A 279 -15.06 -7.42 -7.43
N THR A 280 -15.83 -8.38 -7.96
CA THR A 280 -17.03 -8.08 -8.78
C THR A 280 -18.33 -8.34 -8.03
N SER A 281 -18.30 -9.21 -7.01
CA SER A 281 -19.44 -9.47 -6.14
C SER A 281 -18.99 -9.93 -4.76
N LYS A 282 -19.74 -9.51 -3.74
CA LYS A 282 -19.57 -9.96 -2.35
C LYS A 282 -20.96 -10.20 -1.76
N THR A 283 -21.23 -11.40 -1.27
CA THR A 283 -22.55 -11.78 -0.75
C THR A 283 -22.43 -12.36 0.64
N GLY A 284 -23.20 -11.81 1.58
CA GLY A 284 -23.30 -12.27 2.95
C GLY A 284 -24.63 -12.99 3.20
N TYR A 285 -24.56 -14.11 3.90
CA TYR A 285 -25.70 -15.00 4.16
C TYR A 285 -25.96 -15.14 5.66
N LEU A 286 -27.24 -15.24 6.01
CA LEU A 286 -27.70 -15.57 7.33
C LEU A 286 -28.69 -16.75 7.23
N MET A 287 -28.41 -17.88 7.87
CA MET A 287 -29.20 -19.12 7.76
C MET A 287 -29.46 -19.57 6.31
N GLY A 288 -28.54 -19.29 5.39
CA GLY A 288 -28.67 -19.60 3.96
C GLY A 288 -29.48 -18.62 3.13
N GLU A 289 -30.03 -17.56 3.76
CA GLU A 289 -30.70 -16.45 3.07
C GLU A 289 -29.73 -15.29 2.86
N VAL A 290 -29.82 -14.61 1.72
CA VAL A 290 -29.00 -13.42 1.45
C VAL A 290 -29.43 -12.29 2.36
N MET A 291 -28.49 -11.73 3.12
CA MET A 291 -28.69 -10.56 3.99
C MET A 291 -28.08 -9.31 3.42
N VAL A 292 -26.96 -9.42 2.72
CA VAL A 292 -26.30 -8.30 2.06
C VAL A 292 -25.64 -8.78 0.77
N ALA A 293 -25.76 -7.99 -0.28
CA ALA A 293 -25.11 -8.26 -1.56
C ALA A 293 -24.47 -6.97 -2.09
N TYR A 294 -23.20 -7.07 -2.47
CA TYR A 294 -22.46 -6.02 -3.16
C TYR A 294 -22.21 -6.46 -4.59
N THR A 295 -22.36 -5.53 -5.52
CA THR A 295 -21.99 -5.68 -6.92
C THR A 295 -21.08 -4.53 -7.33
N TYR A 296 -19.96 -4.85 -7.97
CA TYR A 296 -18.98 -3.86 -8.43
C TYR A 296 -18.92 -3.86 -9.94
N THR A 297 -19.02 -2.69 -10.55
CA THR A 297 -18.90 -2.49 -12.00
C THR A 297 -17.77 -1.51 -12.28
N TYR A 298 -16.79 -1.92 -13.08
CA TYR A 298 -15.59 -1.16 -13.40
C TYR A 298 -15.64 -0.65 -14.84
N THR A 299 -15.33 0.63 -15.03
CA THR A 299 -15.15 1.28 -16.33
C THR A 299 -13.78 1.93 -16.42
N ASP A 300 -13.46 2.55 -17.57
CA ASP A 300 -12.20 3.29 -17.73
C ASP A 300 -12.20 4.64 -16.98
N GLU A 301 -13.40 5.18 -16.64
CA GLU A 301 -13.58 6.51 -16.06
C GLU A 301 -13.93 6.47 -14.56
N ASP A 302 -14.57 5.37 -14.11
CA ASP A 302 -15.03 5.18 -12.73
C ASP A 302 -15.30 3.70 -12.42
N TYR A 303 -15.62 3.40 -11.16
CA TYR A 303 -16.32 2.18 -10.81
C TYR A 303 -17.46 2.46 -9.85
N THR A 304 -18.46 1.59 -9.88
CA THR A 304 -19.63 1.69 -9.00
C THR A 304 -19.68 0.48 -8.06
N GLU A 305 -20.11 0.74 -6.84
CA GLU A 305 -20.50 -0.27 -5.85
C GLU A 305 -22.00 -0.13 -5.60
N GLU A 306 -22.74 -1.21 -5.80
CA GLU A 306 -24.14 -1.33 -5.40
C GLU A 306 -24.20 -2.26 -4.19
N CYS A 307 -24.86 -1.85 -3.11
CA CYS A 307 -25.03 -2.64 -1.90
C CYS A 307 -26.52 -2.78 -1.58
N ASP A 308 -27.01 -4.00 -1.58
CA ASP A 308 -28.33 -4.36 -1.06
C ASP A 308 -28.20 -4.95 0.35
N TYR A 309 -28.95 -4.41 1.27
CA TYR A 309 -29.00 -4.90 2.65
C TYR A 309 -30.45 -5.11 3.09
N TRP A 310 -30.76 -6.31 3.61
CA TRP A 310 -32.11 -6.71 4.03
C TRP A 310 -32.15 -6.99 5.54
N VAL A 311 -33.02 -6.26 6.26
CA VAL A 311 -33.25 -6.46 7.69
C VAL A 311 -34.73 -6.36 7.99
N PHE A 312 -35.33 -7.42 8.56
CA PHE A 312 -36.71 -7.44 9.06
C PHE A 312 -37.79 -6.91 8.09
N GLY A 313 -37.63 -7.17 6.77
CA GLY A 313 -38.57 -6.71 5.73
C GLY A 313 -38.31 -5.32 5.20
N GLU A 314 -37.25 -4.69 5.62
CA GLU A 314 -36.69 -3.46 5.07
C GLU A 314 -35.51 -3.77 4.16
N ARG A 315 -35.45 -3.13 2.98
CA ARG A 315 -34.29 -3.16 2.11
C ARG A 315 -33.70 -1.78 2.05
N THR A 316 -32.39 -1.70 2.31
CA THR A 316 -31.57 -0.52 2.03
C THR A 316 -30.72 -0.82 0.82
N HIS A 317 -30.77 0.06 -0.19
CA HIS A 317 -29.97 -0.04 -1.39
C HIS A 317 -29.06 1.19 -1.48
N THR A 318 -27.76 0.97 -1.54
CA THR A 318 -26.75 2.04 -1.59
C THR A 318 -25.98 1.95 -2.89
N TYR A 319 -25.92 3.07 -3.63
CA TYR A 319 -25.06 3.24 -4.79
C TYR A 319 -23.89 4.15 -4.44
N ARG A 320 -22.66 3.70 -4.70
CA ARG A 320 -21.44 4.49 -4.57
C ARG A 320 -20.71 4.57 -5.88
N THR A 321 -20.25 5.77 -6.24
CA THR A 321 -19.43 6.02 -7.43
C THR A 321 -18.07 6.50 -7.02
N TYR A 322 -17.02 5.84 -7.54
CA TYR A 322 -15.63 6.11 -7.25
C TYR A 322 -14.87 6.53 -8.51
N SER A 323 -13.77 7.30 -8.34
CA SER A 323 -12.79 7.46 -9.42
C SER A 323 -12.05 6.14 -9.68
N PRO A 324 -11.30 6.00 -10.80
CA PRO A 324 -10.46 4.83 -11.06
C PRO A 324 -9.42 4.56 -9.96
N GLU A 325 -8.97 5.62 -9.25
CA GLU A 325 -8.02 5.56 -8.15
C GLU A 325 -8.67 5.21 -6.80
N GLY A 326 -9.98 4.90 -6.78
CA GLY A 326 -10.71 4.51 -5.58
C GLY A 326 -11.21 5.68 -4.71
N VAL A 327 -11.21 6.91 -5.23
CA VAL A 327 -11.72 8.07 -4.49
C VAL A 327 -13.23 8.17 -4.64
N LEU A 328 -13.97 8.10 -3.53
CA LEU A 328 -15.44 8.22 -3.51
C LEU A 328 -15.87 9.61 -4.02
N ARG A 329 -16.83 9.62 -4.96
CA ARG A 329 -17.37 10.83 -5.58
C ARG A 329 -18.83 11.08 -5.19
N LYS A 330 -19.62 10.01 -5.05
CA LYS A 330 -21.07 10.10 -4.77
C LYS A 330 -21.53 8.87 -4.03
N GLU A 331 -22.47 9.07 -3.10
CA GLU A 331 -23.23 8.00 -2.46
C GLU A 331 -24.72 8.36 -2.51
N GLU A 332 -25.55 7.39 -2.84
CA GLU A 332 -27.02 7.50 -2.84
C GLU A 332 -27.60 6.32 -2.06
N VAL A 333 -28.46 6.61 -1.10
CA VAL A 333 -29.13 5.62 -0.27
C VAL A 333 -30.63 5.62 -0.60
N TYR A 334 -31.14 4.44 -0.88
CA TYR A 334 -32.55 4.17 -1.11
C TYR A 334 -33.07 3.22 -0.05
N THR A 335 -34.32 3.41 0.37
CA THR A 335 -34.98 2.55 1.33
C THR A 335 -36.29 2.04 0.76
N GLN A 336 -36.58 0.77 1.01
CA GLN A 336 -37.83 0.13 0.65
C GLN A 336 -38.39 -0.61 1.87
N TYR A 337 -39.63 -0.27 2.23
CA TYR A 337 -40.40 -0.98 3.26
C TYR A 337 -41.42 -1.91 2.62
N GLU A 338 -41.91 -2.90 3.38
CA GLU A 338 -42.96 -3.82 2.91
C GLU A 338 -44.21 -3.04 2.46
N GLY A 339 -44.56 -3.18 1.16
CA GLY A 339 -45.72 -2.51 0.54
C GLY A 339 -45.51 -1.06 0.11
N VAL A 340 -44.28 -0.56 0.20
CA VAL A 340 -43.89 0.79 -0.28
C VAL A 340 -42.88 0.63 -1.41
N ASP A 341 -43.05 1.43 -2.49
CA ASP A 341 -42.04 1.50 -3.55
C ASP A 341 -40.71 2.09 -2.99
N GLU A 342 -39.59 1.65 -3.55
CA GLU A 342 -38.27 2.16 -3.18
C GLU A 342 -38.18 3.67 -3.47
N TYR A 343 -37.62 4.43 -2.53
CA TYR A 343 -37.34 5.86 -2.71
C TYR A 343 -36.02 6.26 -2.13
N LYS A 344 -35.39 7.31 -2.70
CA LYS A 344 -34.11 7.84 -2.21
C LYS A 344 -34.35 8.52 -0.85
N THR A 345 -33.54 8.16 0.13
CA THR A 345 -33.55 8.75 1.47
C THR A 345 -32.40 9.72 1.70
N GLU A 346 -31.27 9.46 1.05
CA GLU A 346 -30.06 10.26 1.23
C GLU A 346 -29.24 10.31 -0.07
N GLU A 347 -28.57 11.45 -0.30
CA GLU A 347 -27.55 11.60 -1.34
C GLU A 347 -26.40 12.44 -0.79
N THR A 348 -25.17 11.89 -0.84
CA THR A 348 -23.97 12.60 -0.45
C THR A 348 -23.04 12.77 -1.65
N SER A 349 -22.63 14.00 -1.92
CA SER A 349 -21.62 14.35 -2.91
C SER A 349 -20.26 14.55 -2.23
N TYR A 350 -19.21 14.12 -2.92
CA TYR A 350 -17.83 14.15 -2.41
C TYR A 350 -16.94 14.92 -3.37
N ASP A 351 -15.96 15.65 -2.81
CA ASP A 351 -14.88 16.28 -3.54
C ASP A 351 -13.56 15.82 -2.96
N TYR A 352 -12.67 15.27 -3.81
CA TYR A 352 -11.42 14.61 -3.39
C TYR A 352 -11.62 13.61 -2.23
N GLY A 353 -12.70 12.82 -2.28
CA GLY A 353 -13.05 11.83 -1.27
C GLY A 353 -13.58 12.39 0.05
N LYS A 354 -13.79 13.70 0.15
CA LYS A 354 -14.40 14.37 1.31
C LYS A 354 -15.85 14.74 1.02
N PRO A 355 -16.80 14.42 1.92
CA PRO A 355 -18.19 14.85 1.73
C PRO A 355 -18.27 16.38 1.75
N PHE A 356 -19.05 16.98 0.86
CA PHE A 356 -19.30 18.42 0.90
C PHE A 356 -20.78 18.75 1.05
N LEU A 357 -21.69 17.89 0.58
CA LEU A 357 -23.13 18.08 0.69
C LEU A 357 -23.81 16.73 0.86
N THR A 358 -24.60 16.59 1.93
CA THR A 358 -25.54 15.48 2.11
C THR A 358 -26.97 16.04 2.09
N SER A 359 -27.85 15.51 1.25
CA SER A 359 -29.27 15.85 1.17
C SER A 359 -30.12 14.68 1.62
N TYR A 360 -31.11 14.95 2.48
CA TYR A 360 -32.08 13.98 2.98
C TYR A 360 -33.41 14.19 2.30
N TYR A 361 -34.13 13.11 1.97
CA TYR A 361 -35.35 13.16 1.16
C TYR A 361 -36.51 12.49 1.89
N ASP A 362 -37.74 12.97 1.61
CA ASP A 362 -38.97 12.26 1.97
C ASP A 362 -39.40 11.27 0.88
N GLU A 363 -40.44 10.48 1.13
CA GLU A 363 -41.04 9.52 0.19
C GLU A 363 -41.53 10.12 -1.13
N ASN A 364 -41.71 11.43 -1.21
CA ASN A 364 -42.14 12.18 -2.40
C ASN A 364 -40.96 12.77 -3.17
N GLY A 365 -39.71 12.54 -2.70
CA GLY A 365 -38.49 13.07 -3.30
C GLY A 365 -38.20 14.54 -2.97
N ASN A 366 -38.86 15.12 -1.97
CA ASN A 366 -38.53 16.47 -1.52
C ASN A 366 -37.40 16.44 -0.53
N VAL A 367 -36.47 17.39 -0.63
CA VAL A 367 -35.40 17.57 0.33
C VAL A 367 -35.96 18.04 1.67
N THR A 368 -35.68 17.30 2.74
CA THR A 368 -36.17 17.58 4.10
C THR A 368 -35.09 18.21 4.98
N ALA A 369 -33.83 17.91 4.73
CA ALA A 369 -32.69 18.47 5.43
C ALA A 369 -31.46 18.42 4.53
N GLN A 370 -30.45 19.24 4.88
CA GLN A 370 -29.13 19.17 4.26
C GLN A 370 -28.05 19.30 5.32
N LYS A 371 -26.94 18.60 5.09
CA LYS A 371 -25.71 18.68 5.88
C LYS A 371 -24.61 19.19 4.97
N LEU A 372 -24.02 20.31 5.35
CA LEU A 372 -23.01 21.01 4.57
C LEU A 372 -21.65 20.86 5.25
N TRP A 373 -20.64 20.56 4.45
CA TRP A 373 -19.27 20.37 4.91
C TRP A 373 -18.40 21.44 4.27
N ASN A 374 -17.96 22.41 5.07
CA ASN A 374 -17.06 23.47 4.61
C ASN A 374 -15.62 23.12 4.98
N TYR A 375 -14.82 22.80 3.98
CA TYR A 375 -13.37 22.59 4.12
C TYR A 375 -12.67 23.85 3.62
N ASN A 376 -12.49 24.84 4.50
CA ASN A 376 -11.70 26.01 4.14
C ASN A 376 -10.22 25.61 4.11
N VAL A 377 -9.65 25.59 2.90
CA VAL A 377 -8.24 25.18 2.70
C VAL A 377 -7.25 26.19 3.29
N VAL A 378 -7.67 27.45 3.44
CA VAL A 378 -6.80 28.53 3.93
C VAL A 378 -6.52 28.40 5.42
N ASP A 379 -7.52 28.07 6.23
CA ASP A 379 -7.38 27.91 7.67
C ASP A 379 -7.32 26.46 8.14
N GLN A 380 -7.50 25.51 7.23
CA GLN A 380 -7.53 24.06 7.48
C GLN A 380 -8.54 23.62 8.54
N ASN A 381 -9.57 24.44 8.79
CA ASN A 381 -10.58 24.20 9.81
C ASN A 381 -11.92 23.87 9.16
N PRO A 382 -12.22 22.60 8.85
CA PRO A 382 -13.49 22.22 8.26
C PRO A 382 -14.65 22.47 9.24
N GLN A 383 -15.80 22.84 8.69
CA GLN A 383 -17.05 23.01 9.42
C GLN A 383 -18.07 22.01 8.92
N VAL A 384 -18.86 21.44 9.82
CA VAL A 384 -20.04 20.65 9.48
C VAL A 384 -21.28 21.42 9.95
N ILE A 385 -22.20 21.68 9.04
CA ILE A 385 -23.39 22.52 9.26
C ILE A 385 -24.63 21.71 8.92
N THR A 386 -25.55 21.60 9.85
CA THR A 386 -26.83 20.91 9.63
C THR A 386 -27.93 21.92 9.49
N LEU A 387 -28.72 21.83 8.41
CA LEU A 387 -29.88 22.64 8.10
C LEU A 387 -31.11 21.73 7.96
N HIS A 388 -32.18 22.03 8.69
CA HIS A 388 -33.51 21.42 8.48
C HIS A 388 -34.42 22.29 7.61
N ASP A 389 -34.13 23.58 7.50
CA ASP A 389 -34.83 24.48 6.57
C ASP A 389 -33.92 24.83 5.39
N VAL A 390 -34.08 24.04 4.31
CA VAL A 390 -33.32 24.22 3.06
C VAL A 390 -33.81 25.39 2.18
N SER A 391 -34.93 26.00 2.55
CA SER A 391 -35.47 27.17 1.81
C SER A 391 -34.56 28.41 1.91
N GLN A 392 -33.62 28.42 2.85
CA GLN A 392 -32.69 29.52 3.07
C GLN A 392 -31.43 29.43 2.17
N LEU A 393 -31.23 28.32 1.45
CA LEU A 393 -30.13 28.22 0.50
C LEU A 393 -30.54 28.86 -0.83
N GLU A 394 -30.00 30.02 -1.18
CA GLU A 394 -30.17 30.59 -2.51
C GLU A 394 -29.62 29.60 -3.55
N ASN A 395 -30.53 29.03 -4.37
CA ASN A 395 -30.26 28.09 -5.46
C ASN A 395 -29.82 26.67 -5.08
N GLY A 396 -29.87 26.25 -3.81
CA GLY A 396 -29.73 24.86 -3.40
C GLY A 396 -28.33 24.22 -3.53
N PHE A 397 -27.26 25.02 -3.73
CA PHE A 397 -25.89 24.50 -3.87
C PHE A 397 -24.84 25.40 -3.22
N ALA A 398 -23.83 24.75 -2.62
CA ALA A 398 -22.58 25.41 -2.27
C ALA A 398 -21.90 25.92 -3.54
N ARG A 399 -21.41 27.16 -3.51
CA ARG A 399 -20.60 27.72 -4.59
C ARG A 399 -19.11 27.42 -4.29
N TYR A 400 -18.43 26.79 -5.24
CA TYR A 400 -16.97 26.67 -5.15
C TYR A 400 -16.33 27.99 -5.57
N GLU A 401 -15.57 28.59 -4.67
CA GLU A 401 -14.87 29.84 -4.90
C GLU A 401 -13.37 29.68 -4.71
N LEU A 402 -12.60 30.52 -5.41
CA LEU A 402 -11.15 30.62 -5.20
C LEU A 402 -10.88 31.91 -4.43
N ASP A 403 -10.07 31.84 -3.39
CA ASP A 403 -9.55 33.01 -2.70
C ASP A 403 -8.45 33.71 -3.52
N GLU A 404 -7.95 34.86 -3.00
CA GLU A 404 -6.87 35.63 -3.65
C GLU A 404 -5.56 34.84 -3.78
N SER A 405 -5.36 33.74 -3.04
CA SER A 405 -4.22 32.84 -3.15
C SER A 405 -4.39 31.74 -4.18
N GLY A 406 -5.58 31.58 -4.74
CA GLY A 406 -5.97 30.50 -5.66
C GLY A 406 -6.35 29.22 -4.94
N SER A 407 -6.55 29.24 -3.62
CA SER A 407 -7.06 28.12 -2.84
C SER A 407 -8.57 28.05 -2.94
N GLY A 408 -9.12 26.84 -3.13
CA GLY A 408 -10.54 26.62 -3.29
C GLY A 408 -11.27 26.40 -1.95
N TYR A 409 -12.46 26.92 -1.85
CA TYR A 409 -13.38 26.65 -0.74
C TYR A 409 -14.84 26.64 -1.22
N TYR A 410 -15.73 26.01 -0.41
CA TYR A 410 -17.15 26.04 -0.66
C TYR A 410 -17.79 27.16 0.13
N ASP A 411 -18.43 28.12 -0.56
CA ASP A 411 -19.24 29.17 0.08
C ASP A 411 -20.70 28.70 0.13
N PHE A 412 -21.24 28.54 1.32
CA PHE A 412 -22.63 28.14 1.56
C PHE A 412 -23.57 29.35 1.79
N GLY A 413 -23.05 30.56 1.65
CA GLY A 413 -23.82 31.79 1.89
C GLY A 413 -24.14 32.04 3.36
N ASP A 414 -25.24 32.77 3.63
CA ASP A 414 -25.72 33.06 4.98
C ASP A 414 -26.40 31.82 5.58
N LEU A 415 -25.78 31.21 6.59
CA LEU A 415 -26.27 30.04 7.29
C LEU A 415 -27.17 30.36 8.49
N ALA A 416 -27.86 31.50 8.46
CA ALA A 416 -28.86 31.85 9.45
C ALA A 416 -29.97 30.79 9.49
N GLY A 417 -29.97 29.90 10.46
CA GLY A 417 -30.95 28.80 10.56
C GLY A 417 -30.27 27.43 10.65
N ALA A 418 -28.94 27.38 10.70
CA ALA A 418 -28.23 26.14 11.02
C ALA A 418 -28.68 25.60 12.39
N GLU A 419 -29.05 24.31 12.43
CA GLU A 419 -29.44 23.65 13.69
C GLU A 419 -28.21 23.43 14.58
N SER A 420 -27.09 23.02 13.97
CA SER A 420 -25.81 22.89 14.68
C SER A 420 -24.64 23.15 13.74
N VAL A 421 -23.54 23.62 14.32
CA VAL A 421 -22.29 23.85 13.59
C VAL A 421 -21.15 23.22 14.37
N THR A 422 -20.43 22.29 13.73
CA THR A 422 -19.24 21.66 14.29
C THR A 422 -18.00 22.21 13.61
N HIS A 423 -17.07 22.73 14.40
CA HIS A 423 -15.75 23.19 13.95
C HIS A 423 -14.67 22.21 14.36
N TYR A 424 -13.74 21.95 13.45
CA TYR A 424 -12.55 21.16 13.73
C TYR A 424 -11.33 22.06 13.75
N THR A 425 -10.44 21.84 14.74
CA THR A 425 -9.15 22.50 14.84
C THR A 425 -8.06 21.44 14.85
N TYR A 426 -7.01 21.64 14.04
CA TYR A 426 -5.88 20.72 13.95
C TYR A 426 -4.62 21.33 14.54
N THR A 427 -3.78 20.51 15.16
CA THR A 427 -2.42 20.84 15.54
C THR A 427 -1.45 20.00 14.76
N TYR A 428 -0.32 20.59 14.38
CA TYR A 428 0.69 19.99 13.53
C TYR A 428 2.05 19.99 14.19
N ASP A 429 2.90 19.05 13.84
CA ASP A 429 4.33 19.08 14.16
C ASP A 429 5.08 20.04 13.21
N ASP A 430 6.41 20.16 13.39
CA ASP A 430 7.26 21.03 12.56
C ASP A 430 7.35 20.58 11.09
N ASP A 431 7.03 19.31 10.79
CA ASP A 431 7.03 18.70 9.44
C ASP A 431 5.64 18.77 8.77
N GLY A 432 4.62 19.31 9.47
CA GLY A 432 3.27 19.47 8.96
C GLY A 432 2.36 18.25 9.13
N ASN A 433 2.78 17.25 9.90
CA ASN A 433 1.94 16.09 10.19
C ASN A 433 0.93 16.43 11.31
N ILE A 434 -0.29 15.87 11.22
CA ILE A 434 -1.32 16.06 12.24
C ILE A 434 -0.93 15.33 13.52
N ILE A 435 -0.85 16.05 14.64
CA ILE A 435 -0.60 15.51 15.97
C ILE A 435 -1.78 15.70 16.94
N GLY A 436 -2.80 16.50 16.56
CA GLY A 436 -4.01 16.67 17.34
C GLY A 436 -5.18 17.16 16.51
N ARG A 437 -6.40 16.81 16.91
CA ARG A 437 -7.67 17.33 16.38
C ARG A 437 -8.61 17.61 17.54
N THR A 438 -9.31 18.73 17.48
CA THR A 438 -10.35 19.10 18.45
C THR A 438 -11.63 19.44 17.70
N ALA A 439 -12.78 18.96 18.16
CA ALA A 439 -14.08 19.31 17.62
C ALA A 439 -14.92 20.08 18.64
N TYR A 440 -15.55 21.13 18.18
CA TYR A 440 -16.52 21.92 18.93
C TYR A 440 -17.84 21.96 18.18
N THR A 441 -18.95 21.57 18.82
CA THR A 441 -20.28 21.70 18.28
C THR A 441 -21.00 22.83 19.03
N ASP A 442 -21.46 23.85 18.30
CA ASP A 442 -22.09 25.05 18.85
C ASP A 442 -21.25 25.73 19.95
N GLY A 443 -19.94 25.70 19.79
CA GLY A 443 -18.98 26.25 20.73
C GLY A 443 -18.70 25.36 21.95
N VAL A 444 -19.30 24.19 22.04
CA VAL A 444 -19.03 23.20 23.11
C VAL A 444 -18.05 22.16 22.59
N LEU A 445 -16.99 21.89 23.39
CA LEU A 445 -16.03 20.84 23.09
C LEU A 445 -16.75 19.47 23.07
N THR A 446 -16.67 18.77 21.94
CA THR A 446 -17.30 17.46 21.74
C THR A 446 -16.32 16.33 21.55
N GLU A 447 -15.15 16.59 20.99
CA GLU A 447 -14.13 15.54 20.77
C GLU A 447 -12.71 16.11 20.79
N GLU A 448 -11.77 15.34 21.31
CA GLU A 448 -10.33 15.57 21.17
C GLU A 448 -9.65 14.28 20.73
N ILE A 449 -8.75 14.38 19.74
CA ILE A 449 -7.91 13.25 19.30
C ILE A 449 -6.44 13.65 19.36
N THR A 450 -5.63 12.78 19.93
CA THR A 450 -4.17 12.87 19.90
C THR A 450 -3.63 11.82 18.95
N TYR A 451 -2.67 12.20 18.11
CA TYR A 451 -2.04 11.33 17.11
C TYR A 451 -0.55 11.13 17.41
N ILE A 452 -0.05 9.96 16.97
CA ILE A 452 1.38 9.71 16.81
C ILE A 452 1.71 9.69 15.32
N VAL A 453 2.84 10.29 14.95
CA VAL A 453 3.35 10.25 13.58
C VAL A 453 4.25 9.04 13.42
N MET A 454 3.95 8.18 12.46
CA MET A 454 4.68 6.94 12.22
C MET A 454 5.02 6.75 10.74
N GLN A 455 6.13 6.05 10.48
CA GLN A 455 6.44 5.49 9.16
C GLN A 455 5.84 4.09 9.10
N VAL A 456 4.96 3.86 8.12
CA VAL A 456 4.27 2.56 7.91
C VAL A 456 4.52 2.06 6.50
N PRO A 457 4.37 0.76 6.20
CA PRO A 457 4.43 0.24 4.84
C PRO A 457 3.52 1.01 3.87
N LYS A 458 3.94 1.15 2.61
CA LYS A 458 3.22 1.95 1.62
C LYS A 458 1.83 1.38 1.27
N ASP A 459 1.67 0.08 1.40
CA ASP A 459 0.42 -0.67 1.27
C ASP A 459 -0.42 -0.68 2.55
N TYR A 460 0.04 0.05 3.59
CA TYR A 460 -0.71 0.21 4.83
C TYR A 460 -2.10 0.77 4.54
N SER A 461 -3.12 -0.02 4.87
CA SER A 461 -4.52 0.39 4.80
C SER A 461 -5.01 0.71 6.20
N PHE A 462 -5.52 1.92 6.40
CA PHE A 462 -6.21 2.30 7.64
C PHE A 462 -7.49 1.48 7.86
N ASP A 463 -7.97 0.80 6.81
CA ASP A 463 -9.18 -0.03 6.82
C ASP A 463 -9.02 -1.34 7.62
N THR A 464 -7.81 -1.77 7.95
CA THR A 464 -7.59 -2.93 8.83
C THR A 464 -7.97 -2.64 10.29
N VAL A 465 -7.98 -1.35 10.67
CA VAL A 465 -8.58 -0.84 11.90
C VAL A 465 -9.70 0.09 11.49
N THR A 466 -10.83 -0.45 11.09
CA THR A 466 -11.94 0.37 10.65
C THR A 466 -12.28 1.40 11.73
N GLU A 467 -12.42 2.65 11.32
CA GLU A 467 -13.01 3.72 12.12
C GLU A 467 -14.30 3.25 12.83
N ALA A 468 -14.99 2.26 12.24
CA ALA A 468 -16.10 1.51 12.77
C ALA A 468 -15.76 0.68 14.02
N ASP A 469 -14.57 0.08 14.13
CA ASP A 469 -14.23 -0.79 15.25
C ASP A 469 -14.02 0.00 16.56
N TYR A 470 -13.56 1.24 16.49
CA TYR A 470 -13.44 2.07 17.70
C TYR A 470 -14.49 3.19 17.81
N LYS A 471 -15.22 3.55 16.73
CA LYS A 471 -16.25 4.61 16.80
C LYS A 471 -17.65 4.13 17.10
N TYR A 472 -18.06 2.93 16.73
CA TYR A 472 -19.47 2.54 16.75
C TYR A 472 -19.83 1.27 17.47
N LYS A 473 -19.05 0.20 17.39
CA LYS A 473 -19.43 -1.09 18.02
C LYS A 473 -19.43 -1.05 19.54
N ASP A 474 -18.55 -0.23 20.13
CA ASP A 474 -18.44 -0.14 21.59
C ASP A 474 -19.46 0.82 22.23
N TYR A 475 -20.07 1.70 21.46
CA TYR A 475 -21.08 2.64 21.94
C TYR A 475 -22.51 2.03 22.01
N VAL A 476 -22.80 1.06 21.16
CA VAL A 476 -24.14 0.44 21.03
C VAL A 476 -24.30 -0.79 21.95
N MET A 477 -23.19 -1.37 22.44
CA MET A 477 -23.21 -2.60 23.24
C MET A 477 -22.96 -2.36 24.73
N ALA A 478 -23.04 -1.12 25.20
CA ALA A 478 -22.81 -0.75 26.59
C ALA A 478 -24.09 -0.48 27.40
N ASP A 479 -25.27 -0.84 26.88
CA ASP A 479 -26.55 -0.83 27.61
C ASP A 479 -26.93 -2.22 28.11
#